data_6c048b133e9d327495f4d5ae2300690e
#
_entry.id   6c048b133e9d327495f4d5ae2300690e
#
_cell.length_a   1.000
_cell.length_b   1.000
_cell.length_c   1.000
_cell.angle_alpha   90.00
_cell.angle_beta   90.00
_cell.angle_gamma   90.00
#
_symmetry.space_group_name_H-M   'P 1'
#
loop_
_entity.id
_entity.type
_entity.pdbx_description
1 polymer ?
#
loop_
_entity_poly.entity_id
_entity_poly.type
_entity_poly.pdbx_seq_one_letter_code
_entity_poly.pdbx_strand_id
1 'polypeptide(L)'
;VILGTARKGRASEHAARLFTDLLNRRAGVTSFLIDIANVPMPVDDAGEAIKDPAFAKAMTEADGVVIVSPEYNHSFPGLLKHVLDSCLSEYIHKAVGIVGVSAGGFAGARVIQGLLPVTRELGLATIFWDVNIGTVGKVFTEDGRLLDEAVIRRSDRFIRELIWMAKVLRYGREHVSVDEEAAERLPPVKCPNCGTVMTHHADKEVTSVPPLEEVTVVAALACGKCGAQQAMVTSVTG
;
A
#
# COMPACT_ATOMS: atom_id res chain seq x y z
N VAL A 1 -7.86 2.14 10.46
CA VAL A 1 -8.57 3.00 9.48
C VAL A 1 -8.01 4.41 9.56
N ILE A 2 -7.55 4.97 8.44
CA ILE A 2 -7.02 6.33 8.34
C ILE A 2 -8.11 7.24 7.77
N LEU A 3 -8.50 8.28 8.51
CA LEU A 3 -9.36 9.35 8.01
C LEU A 3 -8.49 10.42 7.34
N GLY A 4 -8.53 10.47 6.01
CA GLY A 4 -7.60 11.16 5.14
C GLY A 4 -7.81 12.67 4.97
N THR A 5 -8.43 13.38 5.93
CA THR A 5 -8.59 14.84 5.87
C THR A 5 -8.75 15.46 7.25
N ALA A 6 -8.21 16.65 7.44
CA ALA A 6 -8.36 17.46 8.66
C ALA A 6 -9.46 18.52 8.56
N ARG A 7 -10.24 18.57 7.47
CA ARG A 7 -11.25 19.60 7.25
C ARG A 7 -12.35 19.54 8.33
N LYS A 8 -12.73 20.66 8.89
CA LYS A 8 -13.88 20.75 9.81
C LYS A 8 -15.20 20.42 9.07
N GLY A 9 -16.11 19.71 9.73
CA GLY A 9 -17.40 19.29 9.15
C GLY A 9 -17.26 18.29 7.98
N ARG A 10 -16.23 17.46 8.00
CA ARG A 10 -15.93 16.45 6.96
C ARG A 10 -16.88 15.25 7.06
N ALA A 11 -17.73 15.07 6.07
CA ALA A 11 -18.64 13.92 6.02
C ALA A 11 -17.92 12.56 5.81
N SER A 12 -16.65 12.57 5.34
CA SER A 12 -15.79 11.38 5.26
C SER A 12 -15.49 10.76 6.62
N GLU A 13 -15.65 11.50 7.72
CA GLU A 13 -15.53 10.96 9.08
C GLU A 13 -16.59 9.91 9.36
N HIS A 14 -17.82 10.10 8.90
CA HIS A 14 -18.91 9.12 9.07
C HIS A 14 -18.58 7.81 8.34
N ALA A 15 -18.00 7.91 7.13
CA ALA A 15 -17.54 6.73 6.42
C ALA A 15 -16.39 6.02 7.17
N ALA A 16 -15.40 6.77 7.68
CA ALA A 16 -14.28 6.18 8.41
C ALA A 16 -14.74 5.46 9.70
N ARG A 17 -15.66 6.06 10.44
CA ARG A 17 -16.30 5.42 11.62
C ARG A 17 -17.06 4.15 11.23
N LEU A 18 -17.87 4.21 10.16
CA LEU A 18 -18.58 3.04 9.65
C LEU A 18 -17.63 1.89 9.33
N PHE A 19 -16.52 2.14 8.62
CA PHE A 19 -15.53 1.10 8.30
C PHE A 19 -14.83 0.56 9.54
N THR A 20 -14.51 1.40 10.52
CA THR A 20 -13.97 0.96 11.82
C THR A 20 -14.94 0.01 12.52
N ASP A 21 -16.23 0.37 12.58
CA ASP A 21 -17.26 -0.45 13.21
C ASP A 21 -17.49 -1.78 12.45
N LEU A 22 -17.55 -1.73 11.12
CA LEU A 22 -17.74 -2.93 10.30
C LEU A 22 -16.59 -3.91 10.44
N LEU A 23 -15.35 -3.43 10.56
CA LEU A 23 -14.17 -4.26 10.82
C LEU A 23 -14.23 -4.87 12.22
N ASN A 24 -14.57 -4.10 13.25
CA ASN A 24 -14.65 -4.58 14.62
C ASN A 24 -15.78 -5.61 14.85
N ARG A 25 -16.76 -5.70 13.94
CA ARG A 25 -17.77 -6.78 13.97
C ARG A 25 -17.25 -8.10 13.42
N ARG A 26 -16.02 -8.15 12.87
CA ARG A 26 -15.43 -9.38 12.33
C ARG A 26 -14.64 -10.13 13.41
N ALA A 27 -14.89 -11.43 13.53
CA ALA A 27 -14.19 -12.26 14.49
C ALA A 27 -12.66 -12.23 14.26
N GLY A 28 -11.91 -11.99 15.32
CA GLY A 28 -10.44 -11.94 15.27
C GLY A 28 -9.87 -10.68 14.61
N VAL A 29 -10.68 -9.64 14.44
CA VAL A 29 -10.24 -8.33 13.91
C VAL A 29 -10.41 -7.27 14.98
N THR A 30 -9.37 -6.48 15.19
CA THR A 30 -9.39 -5.25 16.00
C THR A 30 -9.04 -4.08 15.09
N SER A 31 -9.86 -3.06 15.07
CA SER A 31 -9.68 -1.86 14.24
C SER A 31 -9.84 -0.61 15.08
N PHE A 32 -9.05 0.39 14.80
CA PHE A 32 -9.17 1.73 15.39
C PHE A 32 -9.04 2.81 14.32
N LEU A 33 -9.59 3.98 14.62
CA LEU A 33 -9.58 5.13 13.73
C LEU A 33 -8.40 6.04 14.03
N ILE A 34 -7.59 6.32 13.01
CA ILE A 34 -6.56 7.34 13.03
C ILE A 34 -7.08 8.55 12.26
N ASP A 35 -7.26 9.63 12.97
CA ASP A 35 -7.62 10.91 12.36
C ASP A 35 -6.34 11.71 12.11
N ILE A 36 -6.02 11.97 10.84
CA ILE A 36 -4.80 12.71 10.48
C ILE A 36 -4.80 14.16 11.01
N ALA A 37 -5.95 14.70 11.40
CA ALA A 37 -6.00 16.00 12.06
C ALA A 37 -5.28 16.03 13.42
N ASN A 38 -5.09 14.86 14.03
CA ASN A 38 -4.44 14.71 15.33
C ASN A 38 -3.00 14.18 15.23
N VAL A 39 -2.51 13.93 14.01
CA VAL A 39 -1.11 13.54 13.77
C VAL A 39 -0.28 14.82 13.63
N PRO A 40 0.71 15.06 14.51
CA PRO A 40 1.57 16.24 14.40
C PRO A 40 2.39 16.21 13.11
N MET A 41 2.11 17.15 12.20
CA MET A 41 2.81 17.25 10.91
C MET A 41 3.38 18.66 10.74
N PRO A 42 4.68 18.89 10.97
CA PRO A 42 5.33 20.14 10.64
C PRO A 42 5.27 20.40 9.12
N VAL A 43 5.24 21.64 8.71
CA VAL A 43 5.13 22.06 7.30
C VAL A 43 6.45 22.53 6.69
N ASP A 44 7.49 22.63 7.50
CA ASP A 44 8.83 23.08 7.15
C ASP A 44 9.82 21.94 6.93
N ASP A 45 9.37 20.69 7.08
CA ASP A 45 10.12 19.47 6.80
C ASP A 45 9.19 18.36 6.28
N ALA A 46 9.72 17.22 5.83
CA ALA A 46 8.95 16.15 5.19
C ALA A 46 9.61 14.78 5.36
N GLY A 47 8.85 13.73 4.98
CA GLY A 47 9.33 12.36 4.96
C GLY A 47 9.59 11.80 6.36
N GLU A 48 10.52 10.87 6.46
CA GLU A 48 10.81 10.17 7.71
C GLU A 48 11.41 11.08 8.81
N ALA A 49 11.93 12.25 8.45
CA ALA A 49 12.44 13.22 9.41
C ALA A 49 11.37 13.75 10.37
N ILE A 50 10.10 13.76 9.93
CA ILE A 50 8.95 14.23 10.71
C ILE A 50 8.06 13.09 11.22
N LYS A 51 8.57 11.88 11.27
CA LYS A 51 7.84 10.67 11.67
C LYS A 51 7.25 10.82 13.07
N ASP A 52 5.92 10.82 13.17
CA ASP A 52 5.23 10.75 14.45
C ASP A 52 5.33 9.35 15.04
N PRO A 53 5.85 9.18 16.27
CA PRO A 53 6.06 7.85 16.85
C PRO A 53 4.78 7.06 17.06
N ALA A 54 3.64 7.71 17.35
CA ALA A 54 2.38 7.04 17.59
C ALA A 54 1.80 6.53 16.27
N PHE A 55 1.88 7.34 15.21
CA PHE A 55 1.47 6.93 13.88
C PHE A 55 2.34 5.78 13.35
N ALA A 56 3.67 5.91 13.45
CA ALA A 56 4.61 4.87 13.02
C ALA A 56 4.36 3.54 13.76
N LYS A 57 4.18 3.59 15.08
CA LYS A 57 3.81 2.41 15.88
C LYS A 57 2.51 1.78 15.39
N ALA A 58 1.48 2.58 15.15
CA ALA A 58 0.21 2.09 14.66
C ALA A 58 0.35 1.42 13.28
N MET A 59 1.18 1.95 12.38
CA MET A 59 1.46 1.35 11.07
C MET A 59 2.29 0.07 11.20
N THR A 60 3.25 0.01 12.13
CA THR A 60 4.05 -1.19 12.40
C THR A 60 3.19 -2.35 12.90
N GLU A 61 2.28 -2.08 13.83
CA GLU A 61 1.42 -3.10 14.46
C GLU A 61 0.25 -3.55 13.57
N ALA A 62 -0.14 -2.75 12.57
CA ALA A 62 -1.23 -3.08 11.67
C ALA A 62 -0.87 -4.20 10.70
N ASP A 63 -1.78 -5.14 10.46
CA ASP A 63 -1.69 -6.13 9.38
C ASP A 63 -2.32 -5.63 8.07
N GLY A 64 -3.23 -4.67 8.18
CA GLY A 64 -3.91 -4.04 7.06
C GLY A 64 -4.37 -2.63 7.37
N VAL A 65 -4.51 -1.81 6.33
CA VAL A 65 -4.87 -0.40 6.42
C VAL A 65 -6.11 -0.13 5.56
N VAL A 66 -7.04 0.69 6.04
CA VAL A 66 -8.10 1.28 5.22
C VAL A 66 -7.85 2.78 5.14
N ILE A 67 -7.71 3.31 3.94
CA ILE A 67 -7.61 4.75 3.72
C ILE A 67 -8.98 5.29 3.28
N VAL A 68 -9.62 6.08 4.13
CA VAL A 68 -10.88 6.77 3.81
C VAL A 68 -10.57 8.22 3.47
N SER A 69 -10.66 8.57 2.20
CA SER A 69 -10.26 9.90 1.73
C SER A 69 -11.36 10.61 0.95
N PRO A 70 -11.59 11.90 1.22
CA PRO A 70 -12.42 12.72 0.34
C PRO A 70 -11.67 13.07 -0.95
N GLU A 71 -12.44 13.31 -2.02
CA GLU A 71 -11.91 13.84 -3.28
C GLU A 71 -11.87 15.38 -3.22
N TYR A 72 -10.66 15.95 -3.30
CA TYR A 72 -10.42 17.39 -3.40
C TYR A 72 -9.73 17.71 -4.72
N ASN A 73 -10.37 18.54 -5.55
CA ASN A 73 -9.79 18.98 -6.84
C ASN A 73 -9.23 17.81 -7.67
N HIS A 74 -10.02 16.75 -7.80
CA HIS A 74 -9.67 15.53 -8.56
C HIS A 74 -8.55 14.66 -7.95
N SER A 75 -8.15 14.90 -6.69
CA SER A 75 -7.10 14.13 -6.00
C SER A 75 -7.46 13.94 -4.52
N PHE A 76 -6.53 13.43 -3.75
CA PHE A 76 -6.60 13.31 -2.29
C PHE A 76 -6.00 14.54 -1.60
N PRO A 77 -6.32 14.78 -0.30
CA PRO A 77 -5.78 15.91 0.45
C PRO A 77 -4.25 15.86 0.59
N GLY A 78 -3.58 17.00 0.42
CA GLY A 78 -2.12 17.10 0.57
C GLY A 78 -1.63 16.67 1.95
N LEU A 79 -2.37 16.97 3.03
CA LEU A 79 -2.04 16.51 4.38
C LEU A 79 -2.02 14.97 4.47
N LEU A 80 -2.92 14.27 3.76
CA LEU A 80 -2.88 12.79 3.71
C LEU A 80 -1.57 12.31 3.10
N LYS A 81 -1.14 12.92 2.00
CA LYS A 81 0.15 12.58 1.38
C LYS A 81 1.31 12.81 2.35
N HIS A 82 1.32 13.95 3.01
CA HIS A 82 2.35 14.33 3.98
C HIS A 82 2.45 13.35 5.16
N VAL A 83 1.30 12.93 5.71
CA VAL A 83 1.26 11.90 6.76
C VAL A 83 1.74 10.54 6.25
N LEU A 84 1.31 10.13 5.06
CA LEU A 84 1.73 8.84 4.49
C LEU A 84 3.24 8.80 4.22
N ASP A 85 3.82 9.90 3.75
CA ASP A 85 5.25 10.00 3.44
C ASP A 85 6.16 9.99 4.68
N SER A 86 5.60 10.19 5.87
CA SER A 86 6.38 10.16 7.12
C SER A 86 6.82 8.76 7.56
N CYS A 87 6.27 7.72 6.95
CA CYS A 87 6.63 6.32 7.18
C CYS A 87 6.95 5.62 5.84
N LEU A 88 7.79 4.60 5.86
CA LEU A 88 8.11 3.78 4.69
C LEU A 88 8.19 2.29 5.06
N SER A 89 9.17 1.90 5.86
CA SER A 89 9.37 0.51 6.27
C SER A 89 8.18 -0.09 7.03
N GLU A 90 7.40 0.75 7.70
CA GLU A 90 6.22 0.36 8.46
C GLU A 90 5.07 -0.14 7.58
N TYR A 91 5.07 0.20 6.29
CA TYR A 91 4.01 -0.21 5.33
C TYR A 91 4.33 -1.47 4.55
N ILE A 92 5.60 -1.82 4.41
CA ILE A 92 6.03 -2.89 3.49
C ILE A 92 5.31 -4.20 3.79
N HIS A 93 4.81 -4.84 2.73
CA HIS A 93 4.07 -6.10 2.76
C HIS A 93 2.82 -6.09 3.66
N LYS A 94 2.09 -4.98 3.71
CA LYS A 94 0.78 -4.89 4.37
C LYS A 94 -0.33 -4.64 3.37
N ALA A 95 -1.52 -5.15 3.68
CA ALA A 95 -2.69 -4.95 2.84
C ALA A 95 -3.24 -3.54 2.98
N VAL A 96 -3.70 -2.93 1.88
CA VAL A 96 -4.43 -1.67 1.92
C VAL A 96 -5.69 -1.73 1.07
N GLY A 97 -6.78 -1.18 1.61
CA GLY A 97 -8.01 -0.92 0.89
C GLY A 97 -8.32 0.58 0.89
N ILE A 98 -8.91 1.08 -0.19
CA ILE A 98 -9.19 2.50 -0.37
C ILE A 98 -10.70 2.74 -0.44
N VAL A 99 -11.15 3.74 0.30
CA VAL A 99 -12.54 4.21 0.32
C VAL A 99 -12.55 5.66 -0.14
N GLY A 100 -13.06 5.90 -1.34
CA GLY A 100 -13.23 7.23 -1.89
C GLY A 100 -14.57 7.84 -1.48
N VAL A 101 -14.55 9.11 -1.05
CA VAL A 101 -15.74 9.84 -0.62
C VAL A 101 -15.86 11.15 -1.39
N SER A 102 -17.05 11.48 -1.87
CA SER A 102 -17.27 12.78 -2.49
C SER A 102 -18.70 13.31 -2.24
N ALA A 103 -18.85 14.63 -2.35
CA ALA A 103 -20.16 15.29 -2.38
C ALA A 103 -20.88 15.11 -3.73
N GLY A 104 -20.12 14.84 -4.80
CA GLY A 104 -20.62 14.66 -6.16
C GLY A 104 -20.78 13.20 -6.58
N GLY A 105 -21.29 13.00 -7.81
CA GLY A 105 -21.61 11.68 -8.37
C GLY A 105 -20.39 10.82 -8.74
N PHE A 106 -19.17 11.39 -8.86
CA PHE A 106 -17.96 10.61 -9.15
C PHE A 106 -17.49 9.75 -7.98
N ALA A 107 -18.12 9.93 -6.83
CA ALA A 107 -17.98 9.03 -5.69
C ALA A 107 -16.54 8.77 -5.21
N GLY A 108 -15.63 9.74 -5.40
CA GLY A 108 -14.24 9.61 -5.00
C GLY A 108 -13.40 8.70 -5.91
N ALA A 109 -13.84 8.41 -7.13
CA ALA A 109 -13.09 7.56 -8.05
C ALA A 109 -11.69 8.11 -8.36
N ARG A 110 -11.53 9.43 -8.45
CA ARG A 110 -10.24 10.05 -8.77
C ARG A 110 -9.28 10.04 -7.58
N VAL A 111 -9.78 10.12 -6.36
CA VAL A 111 -8.92 9.99 -5.17
C VAL A 111 -8.40 8.56 -5.05
N ILE A 112 -9.22 7.56 -5.38
CA ILE A 112 -8.77 6.17 -5.42
C ILE A 112 -7.64 6.02 -6.44
N GLN A 113 -7.87 6.44 -7.69
CA GLN A 113 -6.85 6.39 -8.74
C GLN A 113 -5.57 7.15 -8.36
N GLY A 114 -5.68 8.28 -7.68
CA GLY A 114 -4.52 9.04 -7.22
C GLY A 114 -3.73 8.35 -6.10
N LEU A 115 -4.39 7.56 -5.25
CA LEU A 115 -3.74 6.84 -4.16
C LEU A 115 -3.07 5.53 -4.59
N LEU A 116 -3.53 4.87 -5.66
CA LEU A 116 -2.95 3.60 -6.11
C LEU A 116 -1.42 3.66 -6.35
N PRO A 117 -0.86 4.62 -7.09
CA PRO A 117 0.59 4.70 -7.26
C PRO A 117 1.31 5.04 -5.94
N VAL A 118 0.69 5.82 -5.05
CA VAL A 118 1.27 6.17 -3.75
C VAL A 118 1.34 4.93 -2.85
N THR A 119 0.26 4.19 -2.72
CA THR A 119 0.23 2.97 -1.90
C THR A 119 1.20 1.92 -2.40
N ARG A 120 1.33 1.77 -3.72
CA ARG A 120 2.32 0.87 -4.33
C ARG A 120 3.75 1.27 -3.97
N GLU A 121 4.09 2.55 -4.10
CA GLU A 121 5.44 3.06 -3.81
C GLU A 121 5.80 2.92 -2.32
N LEU A 122 4.81 3.01 -1.43
CA LEU A 122 4.96 2.74 -0.01
C LEU A 122 5.10 1.25 0.35
N GLY A 123 5.07 0.34 -0.63
CA GLY A 123 5.16 -1.10 -0.39
C GLY A 123 3.88 -1.75 0.14
N LEU A 124 2.76 -1.04 0.07
CA LEU A 124 1.44 -1.56 0.44
C LEU A 124 0.84 -2.39 -0.72
N ALA A 125 0.32 -3.57 -0.40
CA ALA A 125 -0.41 -4.39 -1.34
C ALA A 125 -1.89 -3.98 -1.39
N THR A 126 -2.28 -3.28 -2.46
CA THR A 126 -3.67 -2.82 -2.63
C THR A 126 -4.58 -3.99 -3.00
N ILE A 127 -5.69 -4.14 -2.27
CA ILE A 127 -6.71 -5.13 -2.59
C ILE A 127 -7.46 -4.77 -3.87
N PHE A 128 -8.09 -5.76 -4.51
CA PHE A 128 -8.78 -5.54 -5.79
C PHE A 128 -10.04 -4.64 -5.68
N TRP A 129 -10.74 -4.68 -4.54
CA TRP A 129 -12.00 -3.98 -4.37
C TRP A 129 -11.81 -2.63 -3.68
N ASP A 130 -12.38 -1.59 -4.28
CA ASP A 130 -12.52 -0.27 -3.68
C ASP A 130 -13.97 -0.02 -3.26
N VAL A 131 -14.19 0.96 -2.39
CA VAL A 131 -15.53 1.43 -2.06
C VAL A 131 -15.66 2.91 -2.42
N ASN A 132 -16.64 3.19 -3.25
CA ASN A 132 -16.99 4.53 -3.70
C ASN A 132 -18.26 5.02 -2.98
N ILE A 133 -18.16 6.17 -2.28
CA ILE A 133 -19.26 6.83 -1.58
C ILE A 133 -19.48 8.20 -2.22
N GLY A 134 -20.40 8.26 -3.18
CA GLY A 134 -20.81 9.50 -3.84
C GLY A 134 -21.99 10.14 -3.13
N THR A 135 -22.17 11.44 -3.38
CA THR A 135 -23.28 12.21 -2.81
C THR A 135 -23.45 11.94 -1.29
N VAL A 136 -22.33 12.02 -0.57
CA VAL A 136 -22.20 11.56 0.82
C VAL A 136 -23.29 12.08 1.77
N GLY A 137 -23.84 13.26 1.52
CA GLY A 137 -24.97 13.80 2.26
C GLY A 137 -26.32 13.08 2.06
N LYS A 138 -26.40 12.16 1.05
CA LYS A 138 -27.53 11.24 0.89
C LYS A 138 -27.26 9.87 1.53
N VAL A 139 -26.02 9.59 1.87
CA VAL A 139 -25.58 8.33 2.49
C VAL A 139 -25.57 8.42 4.00
N PHE A 140 -25.24 9.59 4.54
CA PHE A 140 -25.25 9.86 5.98
C PHE A 140 -26.03 11.12 6.30
N THR A 141 -26.66 11.14 7.48
CA THR A 141 -27.18 12.37 8.08
C THR A 141 -26.03 13.22 8.62
N GLU A 142 -26.30 14.46 9.00
CA GLU A 142 -25.29 15.37 9.58
C GLU A 142 -24.70 14.82 10.90
N ASP A 143 -25.50 14.10 11.68
CA ASP A 143 -25.07 13.41 12.91
C ASP A 143 -24.43 12.04 12.67
N GLY A 144 -24.26 11.62 11.39
CA GLY A 144 -23.55 10.41 11.00
C GLY A 144 -24.36 9.13 10.94
N ARG A 145 -25.69 9.19 11.10
CA ARG A 145 -26.55 8.03 10.92
C ARG A 145 -26.57 7.61 9.44
N LEU A 146 -26.37 6.32 9.17
CA LEU A 146 -26.42 5.76 7.84
C LEU A 146 -27.85 5.76 7.29
N LEU A 147 -28.03 6.30 6.08
CA LEU A 147 -29.29 6.34 5.32
C LEU A 147 -29.33 5.32 4.20
N ASP A 148 -28.20 5.02 3.56
CA ASP A 148 -28.08 4.04 2.46
C ASP A 148 -27.39 2.76 2.93
N GLU A 149 -28.17 1.77 3.31
CA GLU A 149 -27.65 0.45 3.73
C GLU A 149 -26.95 -0.31 2.59
N ALA A 150 -27.10 0.09 1.33
CA ALA A 150 -26.41 -0.54 0.24
C ALA A 150 -24.87 -0.36 0.35
N VAL A 151 -24.42 0.66 1.06
CA VAL A 151 -22.99 0.84 1.41
C VAL A 151 -22.48 -0.34 2.21
N ILE A 152 -23.24 -0.86 3.18
CA ILE A 152 -22.83 -2.04 3.98
C ILE A 152 -22.61 -3.26 3.07
N ARG A 153 -23.52 -3.51 2.14
CA ARG A 153 -23.39 -4.67 1.21
C ARG A 153 -22.19 -4.53 0.29
N ARG A 154 -21.91 -3.32 -0.24
CA ARG A 154 -20.73 -3.05 -1.04
C ARG A 154 -19.44 -3.22 -0.23
N SER A 155 -19.45 -2.77 1.01
CA SER A 155 -18.30 -2.85 1.92
C SER A 155 -17.99 -4.28 2.39
N ASP A 156 -18.97 -5.20 2.38
CA ASP A 156 -18.75 -6.57 2.85
C ASP A 156 -17.68 -7.30 2.05
N ARG A 157 -17.72 -7.18 0.72
CA ARG A 157 -16.73 -7.80 -0.16
C ARG A 157 -15.34 -7.19 0.03
N PHE A 158 -15.25 -5.87 0.10
CA PHE A 158 -14.04 -5.12 0.40
C PHE A 158 -13.40 -5.58 1.73
N ILE A 159 -14.21 -5.66 2.80
CA ILE A 159 -13.73 -6.05 4.12
C ILE A 159 -13.22 -7.49 4.14
N ARG A 160 -13.93 -8.42 3.49
CA ARG A 160 -13.50 -9.82 3.40
C ARG A 160 -12.17 -9.96 2.69
N GLU A 161 -12.02 -9.27 1.56
CA GLU A 161 -10.79 -9.26 0.77
C GLU A 161 -9.63 -8.65 1.57
N LEU A 162 -9.85 -7.52 2.23
CA LEU A 162 -8.84 -6.88 3.06
C LEU A 162 -8.35 -7.79 4.19
N ILE A 163 -9.28 -8.43 4.89
CA ILE A 163 -8.93 -9.34 5.99
C ILE A 163 -8.17 -10.57 5.46
N TRP A 164 -8.61 -11.13 4.33
CA TRP A 164 -7.92 -12.26 3.70
C TRP A 164 -6.50 -11.87 3.31
N MET A 165 -6.31 -10.77 2.58
CA MET A 165 -5.00 -10.28 2.16
C MET A 165 -4.10 -9.94 3.36
N ALA A 166 -4.65 -9.29 4.40
CA ALA A 166 -3.91 -8.98 5.61
C ALA A 166 -3.38 -10.23 6.32
N LYS A 167 -4.18 -11.30 6.39
CA LYS A 167 -3.76 -12.59 6.96
C LYS A 167 -2.67 -13.26 6.14
N VAL A 168 -2.80 -13.27 4.81
CA VAL A 168 -1.80 -13.87 3.90
C VAL A 168 -0.47 -13.14 4.01
N LEU A 169 -0.50 -11.81 3.94
CA LEU A 169 0.72 -11.00 4.03
C LEU A 169 1.35 -11.06 5.42
N ARG A 170 0.55 -11.14 6.48
CA ARG A 170 1.08 -11.38 7.83
C ARG A 170 1.80 -12.73 7.89
N TYR A 171 1.18 -13.80 7.40
CA TYR A 171 1.82 -15.10 7.32
C TYR A 171 3.14 -15.03 6.54
N GLY A 172 3.15 -14.32 5.41
CA GLY A 172 4.36 -14.09 4.62
C GLY A 172 5.45 -13.40 5.43
N ARG A 173 5.13 -12.28 6.11
CA ARG A 173 6.11 -11.55 6.94
C ARG A 173 6.66 -12.40 8.10
N GLU A 174 5.87 -13.33 8.63
CA GLU A 174 6.26 -14.17 9.78
C GLU A 174 7.03 -15.44 9.36
N HIS A 175 6.88 -15.91 8.11
CA HIS A 175 7.34 -17.27 7.73
C HIS A 175 8.13 -17.32 6.43
N VAL A 176 8.18 -16.23 5.65
CA VAL A 176 8.87 -16.20 4.35
C VAL A 176 9.91 -15.11 4.37
N SER A 177 11.18 -15.47 4.26
CA SER A 177 12.28 -14.50 4.13
C SER A 177 12.49 -14.16 2.66
N VAL A 178 12.43 -12.86 2.36
CA VAL A 178 12.75 -12.35 1.01
C VAL A 178 14.24 -12.52 0.70
N ASP A 179 15.09 -12.45 1.73
CA ASP A 179 16.55 -12.50 1.59
C ASP A 179 17.09 -13.93 1.48
N GLU A 180 16.49 -14.91 2.15
CA GLU A 180 16.92 -16.30 2.14
C GLU A 180 16.74 -16.95 0.75
N GLU A 181 15.65 -16.66 0.06
CA GLU A 181 15.42 -17.19 -1.29
C GLU A 181 16.37 -16.60 -2.34
N ALA A 182 16.81 -15.35 -2.16
CA ALA A 182 17.78 -14.71 -3.04
C ALA A 182 19.20 -15.24 -2.82
N ALA A 183 19.56 -15.62 -1.60
CA ALA A 183 20.90 -16.12 -1.27
C ALA A 183 21.16 -17.55 -1.76
N GLU A 184 20.14 -18.41 -1.82
CA GLU A 184 20.30 -19.81 -2.24
C GLU A 184 20.37 -20.04 -3.76
N ARG A 185 19.93 -19.09 -4.58
CA ARG A 185 19.66 -19.33 -6.01
C ARG A 185 20.72 -18.90 -7.01
N LEU A 186 21.71 -18.12 -6.61
CA LEU A 186 22.75 -17.70 -7.55
C LEU A 186 24.12 -18.27 -7.17
N PRO A 187 24.59 -19.35 -7.84
CA PRO A 187 25.96 -19.73 -7.68
C PRO A 187 26.88 -18.57 -8.10
N PRO A 188 28.00 -18.37 -7.42
CA PRO A 188 28.89 -17.25 -7.70
C PRO A 188 29.33 -17.30 -9.17
N VAL A 189 28.90 -16.32 -9.95
CA VAL A 189 29.22 -16.21 -11.37
C VAL A 189 30.64 -15.68 -11.49
N LYS A 190 31.50 -16.44 -12.18
CA LYS A 190 32.87 -16.02 -12.45
C LYS A 190 32.94 -15.27 -13.77
N CYS A 191 33.67 -14.17 -13.77
CA CYS A 191 33.98 -13.42 -14.98
C CYS A 191 34.67 -14.29 -16.03
N PRO A 192 34.13 -14.38 -17.26
CA PRO A 192 34.74 -15.20 -18.31
C PRO A 192 36.15 -14.73 -18.73
N ASN A 193 36.44 -13.44 -18.49
CA ASN A 193 37.72 -12.86 -18.90
C ASN A 193 38.84 -13.03 -17.86
N CYS A 194 38.52 -13.03 -16.56
CA CYS A 194 39.57 -13.03 -15.52
C CYS A 194 39.26 -13.94 -14.31
N GLY A 195 38.20 -14.71 -14.33
CA GLY A 195 37.84 -15.66 -13.29
C GLY A 195 37.37 -15.05 -11.94
N THR A 196 37.38 -13.73 -11.79
CA THR A 196 36.94 -13.07 -10.56
C THR A 196 35.42 -13.20 -10.39
N VAL A 197 34.94 -13.40 -9.16
CA VAL A 197 33.50 -13.43 -8.87
C VAL A 197 32.85 -12.06 -9.25
N MET A 198 31.81 -12.12 -10.04
CA MET A 198 31.06 -10.94 -10.47
C MET A 198 30.05 -10.55 -9.40
N THR A 199 29.80 -9.25 -9.26
CA THR A 199 28.82 -8.70 -8.32
C THR A 199 27.59 -8.22 -9.07
N HIS A 200 26.43 -8.33 -8.43
CA HIS A 200 25.18 -7.78 -8.95
C HIS A 200 25.30 -6.26 -9.09
N HIS A 201 24.93 -5.74 -10.25
CA HIS A 201 25.09 -4.32 -10.58
C HIS A 201 23.73 -3.62 -10.79
N ALA A 202 22.80 -4.27 -11.45
CA ALA A 202 21.44 -3.77 -11.69
C ALA A 202 20.55 -4.88 -12.24
N ASP A 203 19.26 -4.74 -12.07
CA ASP A 203 18.25 -5.47 -12.82
C ASP A 203 17.94 -4.67 -14.10
N LYS A 204 18.06 -5.32 -15.25
CA LYS A 204 17.70 -4.70 -16.54
C LYS A 204 16.58 -5.50 -17.20
N GLU A 205 15.55 -4.80 -17.65
CA GLU A 205 14.62 -5.37 -18.60
C GLU A 205 15.32 -5.63 -19.92
N VAL A 206 15.24 -6.88 -20.40
CA VAL A 206 15.75 -7.23 -21.73
C VAL A 206 14.56 -7.34 -22.67
N THR A 207 14.42 -6.35 -23.55
CA THR A 207 13.30 -6.21 -24.48
C THR A 207 13.37 -7.12 -25.71
N SER A 208 14.38 -7.99 -25.84
CA SER A 208 14.63 -8.77 -27.04
C SER A 208 14.91 -10.26 -26.83
N VAL A 209 14.43 -10.84 -25.74
CA VAL A 209 14.50 -12.30 -25.53
C VAL A 209 13.24 -12.94 -26.13
N PRO A 210 13.32 -14.06 -26.87
CA PRO A 210 12.14 -14.77 -27.37
C PRO A 210 11.20 -15.10 -26.21
N PRO A 211 9.88 -15.24 -26.46
CA PRO A 211 8.91 -15.49 -25.40
C PRO A 211 9.30 -16.76 -24.65
N LEU A 212 9.72 -16.59 -23.42
CA LEU A 212 9.92 -17.67 -22.48
C LEU A 212 8.58 -17.97 -21.83
N GLU A 213 8.21 -19.22 -21.73
CA GLU A 213 6.95 -19.67 -21.11
C GLU A 213 6.92 -19.39 -19.60
N GLU A 214 8.03 -18.91 -19.00
CA GLU A 214 8.17 -18.60 -17.57
C GLU A 214 8.75 -17.20 -17.37
N VAL A 215 8.32 -16.56 -16.26
CA VAL A 215 8.80 -15.21 -15.88
C VAL A 215 10.28 -15.27 -15.57
N THR A 216 11.04 -14.55 -16.34
CA THR A 216 12.48 -14.54 -16.24
C THR A 216 12.97 -13.19 -15.71
N VAL A 217 13.66 -13.21 -14.58
CA VAL A 217 14.38 -12.04 -14.07
C VAL A 217 15.78 -12.03 -14.65
N VAL A 218 16.17 -10.93 -15.25
CA VAL A 218 17.53 -10.75 -15.79
C VAL A 218 18.35 -9.91 -14.83
N ALA A 219 19.33 -10.52 -14.18
CA ALA A 219 20.29 -9.83 -13.35
C ALA A 219 21.51 -9.43 -14.17
N ALA A 220 21.89 -8.16 -14.12
CA ALA A 220 23.14 -7.67 -14.69
C ALA A 220 24.27 -7.77 -13.66
N LEU A 221 25.31 -8.49 -14.01
CA LEU A 221 26.50 -8.67 -13.19
C LEU A 221 27.68 -7.87 -13.76
N ALA A 222 28.48 -7.29 -12.88
CA ALA A 222 29.69 -6.57 -13.27
C ALA A 222 30.94 -7.15 -12.59
N CYS A 223 32.04 -7.21 -13.33
CA CYS A 223 33.32 -7.59 -12.78
C CYS A 223 34.09 -6.36 -12.27
N GLY A 224 34.29 -6.26 -10.96
CA GLY A 224 35.04 -5.16 -10.34
C GLY A 224 36.53 -5.10 -10.75
N LYS A 225 37.10 -6.18 -11.33
CA LYS A 225 38.50 -6.24 -11.73
C LYS A 225 38.75 -5.78 -13.17
N CYS A 226 37.91 -6.20 -14.13
CA CYS A 226 38.16 -5.92 -15.54
C CYS A 226 37.01 -5.14 -16.22
N GLY A 227 35.96 -4.78 -15.51
CA GLY A 227 34.82 -4.02 -16.03
C GLY A 227 33.87 -4.83 -16.94
N ALA A 228 34.13 -6.13 -17.16
CA ALA A 228 33.24 -6.95 -17.97
C ALA A 228 31.82 -7.00 -17.36
N GLN A 229 30.78 -6.90 -18.20
CA GLN A 229 29.40 -7.04 -17.82
C GLN A 229 28.81 -8.32 -18.42
N GLN A 230 27.94 -8.98 -17.65
CA GLN A 230 27.26 -10.20 -18.10
C GLN A 230 25.81 -10.12 -17.61
N ALA A 231 24.87 -10.45 -18.51
CA ALA A 231 23.48 -10.64 -18.15
C ALA A 231 23.24 -12.11 -17.82
N MET A 232 22.54 -12.38 -16.72
CA MET A 232 22.11 -13.71 -16.33
C MET A 232 20.60 -13.79 -16.31
N VAL A 233 20.07 -14.79 -17.00
CA VAL A 233 18.64 -15.13 -16.97
C VAL A 233 18.43 -16.12 -15.84
N THR A 234 17.61 -15.75 -14.84
CA THR A 234 17.21 -16.66 -13.77
C THR A 234 15.78 -17.09 -14.01
N SER A 235 15.54 -18.38 -14.24
CA SER A 235 14.18 -18.93 -14.25
C SER A 235 13.73 -19.17 -12.81
N VAL A 236 12.58 -18.64 -12.45
CA VAL A 236 11.88 -19.04 -11.22
C VAL A 236 10.98 -20.21 -11.58
N THR A 237 11.47 -21.44 -11.38
CA THR A 237 10.58 -22.61 -11.38
C THR A 237 9.80 -22.60 -10.08
N GLY A 238 8.45 -22.60 -10.20
CA GLY A 238 7.49 -22.66 -9.09
C GLY A 238 7.56 -23.98 -8.31
#